data_10265f72b163b91b8804b866f734ed46
#
_entry.id   10265f72b163b91b8804b866f734ed46
#
_cell.length_a   1.000
_cell.length_b   1.000
_cell.length_c   1.000
_cell.angle_alpha   90.00
_cell.angle_beta   90.00
_cell.angle_gamma   90.00
#
_symmetry.space_group_name_H-M   'P 1'
#
loop_
_entity.id
_entity.type
_entity.pdbx_description
1 polymer ?
#
loop_
_entity_poly.entity_id
_entity_poly.type
_entity_poly.pdbx_seq_one_letter_code
_entity_poly.pdbx_strand_id
1 'polypeptide(L)'
;MTAGKIAEEEGASAISLHARTVKQLYSGQADWVAIRKLKEHIKTIPVFGNGDIWEAHDAIEMMRVSNADGVVIGRGCLGRPWLFKQLGEIFSGKEASQFPTLGEVGDAMLAHAKAVVEWNGSQTALRTFLKHASWYLTGFAVGNDIRR
;
A
#
# COMPACT_ATOMS: atom_id res chain seq x y z
N MET A 1 -1.96 -18.13 14.03
CA MET A 1 -3.41 -18.28 14.29
C MET A 1 -3.77 -17.95 15.74
N THR A 2 -3.07 -18.49 16.74
CA THR A 2 -3.32 -18.23 18.17
C THR A 2 -3.29 -16.72 18.52
N ALA A 3 -2.26 -15.98 18.06
CA ALA A 3 -2.15 -14.54 18.31
C ALA A 3 -3.36 -13.74 17.75
N GLY A 4 -3.86 -14.13 16.57
CA GLY A 4 -5.03 -13.48 15.98
C GLY A 4 -6.30 -13.70 16.82
N LYS A 5 -6.51 -14.91 17.32
CA LYS A 5 -7.65 -15.19 18.22
C LYS A 5 -7.56 -14.42 19.52
N ILE A 6 -6.38 -14.38 20.14
CA ILE A 6 -6.17 -13.59 21.36
C ILE A 6 -6.50 -12.11 21.10
N ALA A 7 -6.01 -11.54 19.97
CA ALA A 7 -6.32 -10.16 19.63
C ALA A 7 -7.84 -9.91 19.45
N GLU A 8 -8.55 -10.84 18.81
CA GLU A 8 -10.00 -10.78 18.66
C GLU A 8 -10.71 -10.84 20.03
N GLU A 9 -10.31 -11.76 20.88
CA GLU A 9 -10.87 -11.97 22.25
C GLU A 9 -10.60 -10.76 23.17
N GLU A 10 -9.45 -10.11 23.02
CA GLU A 10 -9.07 -8.90 23.78
C GLU A 10 -9.62 -7.59 23.19
N GLY A 11 -10.49 -7.67 22.16
CA GLY A 11 -11.26 -6.54 21.65
C GLY A 11 -10.59 -5.73 20.55
N ALA A 12 -9.67 -6.30 19.80
CA ALA A 12 -9.17 -5.66 18.59
C ALA A 12 -10.31 -5.39 17.60
N SER A 13 -10.34 -4.20 16.99
CA SER A 13 -11.37 -3.82 16.03
C SER A 13 -11.11 -4.36 14.62
N ALA A 14 -9.88 -4.77 14.33
CA ALA A 14 -9.45 -5.36 13.06
C ALA A 14 -8.08 -6.02 13.21
N ILE A 15 -7.75 -6.92 12.30
CA ILE A 15 -6.41 -7.53 12.22
C ILE A 15 -5.86 -7.39 10.81
N SER A 16 -4.59 -7.01 10.68
CA SER A 16 -3.87 -7.08 9.42
C SER A 16 -2.73 -8.11 9.52
N LEU A 17 -2.60 -8.96 8.48
CA LEU A 17 -1.49 -9.89 8.37
C LEU A 17 -0.58 -9.50 7.22
N HIS A 18 0.68 -9.18 7.54
CA HIS A 18 1.75 -9.09 6.54
C HIS A 18 2.23 -10.50 6.19
N ALA A 19 1.98 -10.92 4.96
CA ALA A 19 2.14 -12.31 4.52
C ALA A 19 3.60 -12.68 4.18
N ARG A 20 4.56 -12.21 4.97
CA ARG A 20 5.99 -12.55 4.88
C ARG A 20 6.57 -12.80 6.25
N THR A 21 7.55 -13.68 6.32
CA THR A 21 8.33 -13.89 7.55
C THR A 21 9.49 -12.88 7.64
N VAL A 22 9.97 -12.65 8.85
CA VAL A 22 11.17 -11.82 9.09
C VAL A 22 12.39 -12.33 8.31
N LYS A 23 12.54 -13.65 8.16
CA LYS A 23 13.65 -14.25 7.40
C LYS A 23 13.58 -13.98 5.90
N GLN A 24 12.38 -13.84 5.34
CA GLN A 24 12.20 -13.55 3.92
C GLN A 24 12.56 -12.10 3.58
N LEU A 25 12.45 -11.16 4.53
CA LEU A 25 12.59 -9.74 4.25
C LEU A 25 11.76 -9.35 3.02
N TYR A 26 12.43 -9.02 1.92
CA TYR A 26 11.80 -8.62 0.65
C TYR A 26 11.95 -9.67 -0.47
N SER A 27 12.53 -10.85 -0.17
CA SER A 27 12.75 -11.92 -1.14
C SER A 27 11.52 -12.81 -1.29
N GLY A 28 11.36 -13.42 -2.48
CA GLY A 28 10.24 -14.30 -2.79
C GLY A 28 8.89 -13.58 -2.88
N GLN A 29 7.81 -14.31 -2.72
CA GLN A 29 6.43 -13.81 -2.78
C GLN A 29 5.78 -13.85 -1.39
N ALA A 30 4.80 -12.97 -1.17
CA ALA A 30 3.96 -12.98 0.02
C ALA A 30 3.03 -14.21 -0.01
N ASP A 31 2.90 -14.90 1.12
CA ASP A 31 2.04 -16.08 1.26
C ASP A 31 0.58 -15.66 1.56
N TRP A 32 -0.18 -15.36 0.52
CA TRP A 32 -1.59 -14.99 0.67
C TRP A 32 -2.46 -16.13 1.24
N VAL A 33 -1.99 -17.38 1.18
CA VAL A 33 -2.68 -18.53 1.81
C VAL A 33 -2.60 -18.42 3.35
N ALA A 34 -1.53 -17.83 3.89
CA ALA A 34 -1.44 -17.57 5.32
C ALA A 34 -2.52 -16.57 5.79
N ILE A 35 -2.86 -15.58 4.95
CA ILE A 35 -3.97 -14.64 5.24
C ILE A 35 -5.30 -15.40 5.25
N ARG A 36 -5.54 -16.30 4.28
CA ARG A 36 -6.73 -17.16 4.27
C ARG A 36 -6.86 -17.96 5.55
N LYS A 37 -5.79 -18.61 5.98
CA LYS A 37 -5.77 -19.39 7.23
C LYS A 37 -6.12 -18.53 8.44
N LEU A 38 -5.64 -17.27 8.48
CA LEU A 38 -6.03 -16.34 9.54
C LEU A 38 -7.53 -16.02 9.46
N LYS A 39 -8.03 -15.66 8.28
CA LYS A 39 -9.44 -15.33 8.05
C LYS A 39 -10.39 -16.47 8.46
N GLU A 40 -10.01 -17.72 8.22
CA GLU A 40 -10.78 -18.89 8.63
C GLU A 40 -10.94 -19.01 10.17
N HIS A 41 -9.98 -18.47 10.94
CA HIS A 41 -9.95 -18.53 12.39
C HIS A 41 -10.61 -17.33 13.07
N ILE A 42 -10.59 -16.15 12.41
CA ILE A 42 -11.18 -14.91 12.93
C ILE A 42 -12.64 -14.83 12.48
N LYS A 43 -13.55 -14.51 13.38
CA LYS A 43 -15.00 -14.59 13.13
C LYS A 43 -15.75 -13.27 13.26
N THR A 44 -15.30 -12.40 14.18
CA THR A 44 -16.09 -11.22 14.59
C THR A 44 -15.52 -9.91 14.10
N ILE A 45 -14.25 -9.87 13.72
CA ILE A 45 -13.55 -8.66 13.28
C ILE A 45 -13.00 -8.82 11.85
N PRO A 46 -12.85 -7.73 11.09
CA PRO A 46 -12.30 -7.78 9.75
C PRO A 46 -10.82 -8.17 9.75
N VAL A 47 -10.43 -8.94 8.72
CA VAL A 47 -9.04 -9.33 8.45
C VAL A 47 -8.57 -8.67 7.16
N PHE A 48 -7.50 -7.90 7.25
CA PHE A 48 -6.87 -7.24 6.11
C PHE A 48 -5.60 -7.97 5.67
N GLY A 49 -5.47 -8.17 4.36
CA GLY A 49 -4.28 -8.76 3.76
C GLY A 49 -3.24 -7.70 3.41
N ASN A 50 -1.95 -7.99 3.68
CA ASN A 50 -0.83 -7.14 3.29
C ASN A 50 0.32 -7.96 2.69
N GLY A 51 0.92 -7.45 1.63
CA GLY A 51 2.09 -7.99 0.94
C GLY A 51 1.87 -8.16 -0.56
N ASP A 52 2.84 -7.64 -1.34
CA ASP A 52 2.91 -7.76 -2.80
C ASP A 52 1.68 -7.25 -3.57
N ILE A 53 1.13 -6.13 -3.13
CA ILE A 53 0.14 -5.36 -3.88
C ILE A 53 0.88 -4.19 -4.53
N TRP A 54 1.08 -4.27 -5.83
CA TRP A 54 1.77 -3.28 -6.65
C TRP A 54 0.80 -2.56 -7.59
N GLU A 55 -0.20 -3.28 -8.10
CA GLU A 55 -1.26 -2.76 -8.96
C GLU A 55 -2.63 -2.98 -8.31
N ALA A 56 -3.63 -2.23 -8.75
CA ALA A 56 -4.96 -2.33 -8.15
C ALA A 56 -5.58 -3.74 -8.31
N HIS A 57 -5.28 -4.45 -9.40
CA HIS A 57 -5.74 -5.83 -9.60
C HIS A 57 -5.12 -6.83 -8.63
N ASP A 58 -3.92 -6.59 -8.12
CA ASP A 58 -3.31 -7.46 -7.11
C ASP A 58 -4.16 -7.50 -5.83
N ALA A 59 -4.82 -6.39 -5.49
CA ALA A 59 -5.72 -6.32 -4.33
C ALA A 59 -6.93 -7.24 -4.51
N ILE A 60 -7.54 -7.24 -5.70
CA ILE A 60 -8.66 -8.14 -6.01
C ILE A 60 -8.20 -9.60 -5.94
N GLU A 61 -7.05 -9.91 -6.54
CA GLU A 61 -6.51 -11.27 -6.52
C GLU A 61 -6.15 -11.73 -5.11
N MET A 62 -5.52 -10.85 -4.30
CA MET A 62 -5.26 -11.16 -2.90
C MET A 62 -6.56 -11.48 -2.16
N MET A 63 -7.60 -10.63 -2.28
CA MET A 63 -8.87 -10.87 -1.60
C MET A 63 -9.54 -12.15 -2.10
N ARG A 64 -9.49 -12.43 -3.42
CA ARG A 64 -10.00 -13.69 -4.00
C ARG A 64 -9.30 -14.92 -3.43
N VAL A 65 -7.96 -14.86 -3.33
CA VAL A 65 -7.14 -15.98 -2.83
C VAL A 65 -7.30 -16.15 -1.33
N SER A 66 -7.33 -15.06 -0.57
CA SER A 66 -7.27 -15.08 0.91
C SER A 66 -8.64 -14.99 1.59
N ASN A 67 -9.68 -14.57 0.88
CA ASN A 67 -10.99 -14.22 1.44
C ASN A 67 -10.90 -13.11 2.52
N ALA A 68 -9.87 -12.25 2.43
CA ALA A 68 -9.71 -11.11 3.31
C ALA A 68 -10.82 -10.08 3.08
N ASP A 69 -11.17 -9.31 4.11
CA ASP A 69 -12.22 -8.28 4.06
C ASP A 69 -11.73 -7.00 3.38
N GLY A 70 -10.41 -6.86 3.22
CA GLY A 70 -9.78 -5.73 2.56
C GLY A 70 -8.27 -5.89 2.50
N VAL A 71 -7.58 -4.83 2.06
CA VAL A 71 -6.13 -4.85 1.86
C VAL A 71 -5.45 -3.68 2.56
N VAL A 72 -4.19 -3.89 2.95
CA VAL A 72 -3.26 -2.86 3.41
C VAL A 72 -2.09 -2.80 2.44
N ILE A 73 -1.78 -1.61 1.93
CA ILE A 73 -0.71 -1.41 0.96
C ILE A 73 0.45 -0.69 1.63
N GLY A 74 1.63 -1.26 1.50
CA GLY A 74 2.88 -0.67 1.94
C GLY A 74 3.66 -0.09 0.76
N ARG A 75 4.72 -0.77 0.36
CA ARG A 75 5.66 -0.30 -0.69
C ARG A 75 5.02 0.01 -2.04
N GLY A 76 3.95 -0.68 -2.40
CA GLY A 76 3.27 -0.48 -3.70
C GLY A 76 2.72 0.93 -3.91
N CYS A 77 2.42 1.69 -2.84
CA CYS A 77 1.93 3.07 -2.95
C CYS A 77 3.03 4.13 -2.84
N LEU A 78 4.29 3.75 -2.63
CA LEU A 78 5.39 4.70 -2.53
C LEU A 78 5.60 5.44 -3.87
N GLY A 79 5.42 6.75 -3.87
CA GLY A 79 5.44 7.58 -5.07
C GLY A 79 4.25 7.37 -6.01
N ARG A 80 3.23 6.62 -5.59
CA ARG A 80 2.07 6.24 -6.41
C ARG A 80 0.74 6.42 -5.66
N PRO A 81 0.41 7.62 -5.15
CA PRO A 81 -0.82 7.83 -4.39
C PRO A 81 -2.09 7.56 -5.20
N TRP A 82 -2.04 7.68 -6.53
CA TRP A 82 -3.15 7.35 -7.44
C TRP A 82 -3.59 5.88 -7.37
N LEU A 83 -2.75 4.98 -6.85
CA LEU A 83 -3.12 3.57 -6.63
C LEU A 83 -4.39 3.45 -5.78
N PHE A 84 -4.58 4.32 -4.79
CA PHE A 84 -5.79 4.30 -3.96
C PHE A 84 -7.04 4.73 -4.72
N LYS A 85 -6.92 5.67 -5.68
CA LYS A 85 -8.02 6.01 -6.60
C LYS A 85 -8.38 4.81 -7.46
N GLN A 86 -7.38 4.17 -8.08
CA GLN A 86 -7.54 2.97 -8.91
C GLN A 86 -8.19 1.82 -8.14
N LEU A 87 -7.80 1.62 -6.86
CA LEU A 87 -8.45 0.65 -5.98
C LEU A 87 -9.93 0.96 -5.76
N GLY A 88 -10.27 2.22 -5.46
CA GLY A 88 -11.66 2.64 -5.31
C GLY A 88 -12.49 2.42 -6.56
N GLU A 89 -11.91 2.64 -7.74
CA GLU A 89 -12.54 2.38 -9.03
C GLU A 89 -12.81 0.88 -9.21
N ILE A 90 -11.81 0.02 -9.03
CA ILE A 90 -11.94 -1.44 -9.16
C ILE A 90 -12.93 -2.01 -8.14
N PHE A 91 -12.87 -1.61 -6.88
CA PHE A 91 -13.82 -2.06 -5.87
C PHE A 91 -15.26 -1.59 -6.13
N SER A 92 -15.43 -0.53 -6.93
CA SER A 92 -16.73 -0.07 -7.41
C SER A 92 -17.18 -0.75 -8.71
N GLY A 93 -16.45 -1.77 -9.19
CA GLY A 93 -16.74 -2.48 -10.44
C GLY A 93 -16.39 -1.70 -11.71
N LYS A 94 -15.56 -0.66 -11.60
CA LYS A 94 -15.06 0.11 -12.75
C LYS A 94 -13.69 -0.39 -13.18
N GLU A 95 -13.27 -0.02 -14.37
CA GLU A 95 -11.87 -0.20 -14.78
C GLU A 95 -10.98 0.80 -14.03
N ALA A 96 -9.75 0.36 -13.70
CA ALA A 96 -8.76 1.26 -13.12
C ALA A 96 -8.38 2.36 -14.10
N SER A 97 -8.33 3.59 -13.63
CA SER A 97 -7.84 4.72 -14.43
C SER A 97 -6.39 4.47 -14.90
N GLN A 98 -6.04 5.04 -16.05
CA GLN A 98 -4.71 4.92 -16.62
C GLN A 98 -3.64 5.53 -15.69
N PHE A 99 -2.39 5.13 -15.92
CA PHE A 99 -1.24 5.71 -15.23
C PHE A 99 -1.20 7.23 -15.50
N PRO A 100 -0.94 8.07 -14.49
CA PRO A 100 -0.96 9.53 -14.65
C PRO A 100 0.16 10.00 -15.57
N THR A 101 -0.08 11.13 -16.21
CA THR A 101 0.95 11.86 -16.97
C THR A 101 2.03 12.42 -16.02
N LEU A 102 3.19 12.76 -16.56
CA LEU A 102 4.27 13.38 -15.76
C LEU A 102 3.82 14.70 -15.09
N GLY A 103 2.93 15.47 -15.75
CA GLY A 103 2.36 16.69 -15.19
C GLY A 103 1.51 16.39 -13.94
N GLU A 104 0.61 15.43 -14.03
CA GLU A 104 -0.23 15.01 -12.89
C GLU A 104 0.61 14.43 -11.75
N VAL A 105 1.71 13.72 -12.06
CA VAL A 105 2.67 13.28 -11.06
C VAL A 105 3.34 14.47 -10.38
N GLY A 106 3.72 15.50 -11.14
CA GLY A 106 4.28 16.76 -10.61
C GLY A 106 3.32 17.45 -9.64
N ASP A 107 2.04 17.50 -9.98
CA ASP A 107 0.99 18.08 -9.12
C ASP A 107 0.85 17.26 -7.81
N ALA A 108 0.84 15.93 -7.90
CA ALA A 108 0.79 15.05 -6.73
C ALA A 108 2.05 15.22 -5.84
N MET A 109 3.22 15.35 -6.45
CA MET A 109 4.47 15.63 -5.73
C MET A 109 4.41 16.95 -4.98
N LEU A 110 3.94 18.00 -5.63
CA LEU A 110 3.81 19.33 -5.03
C LEU A 110 2.80 19.32 -3.86
N ALA A 111 1.66 18.66 -4.04
CA ALA A 111 0.67 18.51 -2.97
C ALA A 111 1.24 17.76 -1.76
N HIS A 112 1.96 16.65 -2.01
CA HIS A 112 2.62 15.90 -0.94
C HIS A 112 3.71 16.74 -0.24
N ALA A 113 4.54 17.46 -0.99
CA ALA A 113 5.57 18.33 -0.39
C ALA A 113 4.96 19.39 0.52
N LYS A 114 3.86 20.03 0.09
CA LYS A 114 3.13 21.02 0.91
C LYS A 114 2.60 20.39 2.20
N ALA A 115 1.97 19.22 2.12
CA ALA A 115 1.46 18.50 3.30
C ALA A 115 2.59 18.11 4.27
N VAL A 116 3.76 17.70 3.77
CA VAL A 116 4.93 17.37 4.60
C VAL A 116 5.48 18.61 5.29
N VAL A 117 5.49 19.78 4.61
CA VAL A 117 5.90 21.07 5.23
C VAL A 117 4.92 21.49 6.31
N GLU A 118 3.64 21.41 6.05
CA GLU A 118 2.58 21.75 7.01
C GLU A 118 2.68 20.90 8.28
N TRP A 119 2.93 19.60 8.13
CA TRP A 119 3.00 18.65 9.24
C TRP A 119 4.30 18.72 10.04
N ASN A 120 5.46 18.80 9.35
CA ASN A 120 6.79 18.66 9.98
C ASN A 120 7.55 19.98 10.15
N GLY A 121 7.06 21.08 9.58
CA GLY A 121 7.81 22.34 9.45
C GLY A 121 8.87 22.27 8.34
N SER A 122 9.28 23.42 7.82
CA SER A 122 10.08 23.54 6.59
C SER A 122 11.47 22.88 6.66
N GLN A 123 12.16 22.91 7.80
CA GLN A 123 13.51 22.33 7.92
C GLN A 123 13.53 20.81 7.85
N THR A 124 12.55 20.16 8.46
CA THR A 124 12.44 18.68 8.47
C THR A 124 11.80 18.15 7.18
N ALA A 125 10.88 18.93 6.61
CA ALA A 125 10.12 18.59 5.43
C ALA A 125 10.99 18.20 4.24
N LEU A 126 12.05 18.98 3.94
CA LEU A 126 12.93 18.72 2.80
C LEU A 126 13.56 17.33 2.86
N ARG A 127 14.15 16.97 4.00
CA ARG A 127 14.78 15.66 4.18
C ARG A 127 13.79 14.51 4.07
N THR A 128 12.58 14.69 4.58
CA THR A 128 11.52 13.69 4.52
C THR A 128 11.04 13.52 3.10
N PHE A 129 10.77 14.62 2.38
CA PHE A 129 10.22 14.60 1.04
C PHE A 129 11.21 14.07 -0.01
N LEU A 130 12.51 14.39 0.10
CA LEU A 130 13.53 13.91 -0.86
C LEU A 130 13.54 12.37 -1.02
N LYS A 131 13.22 11.63 0.04
CA LYS A 131 13.08 10.17 -0.04
C LYS A 131 11.93 9.74 -0.94
N HIS A 132 10.87 10.54 -1.00
CA HIS A 132 9.68 10.26 -1.82
C HIS A 132 9.83 10.72 -3.26
N ALA A 133 10.57 11.80 -3.51
CA ALA A 133 10.71 12.39 -4.84
C ALA A 133 11.21 11.37 -5.89
N SER A 134 12.20 10.56 -5.54
CA SER A 134 12.73 9.54 -6.44
C SER A 134 11.72 8.44 -6.78
N TRP A 135 10.83 8.09 -5.86
CA TRP A 135 9.78 7.09 -6.11
C TRP A 135 8.71 7.59 -7.08
N TYR A 136 8.33 8.87 -6.98
CA TYR A 136 7.38 9.51 -7.91
C TYR A 136 7.86 9.47 -9.36
N LEU A 137 9.16 9.64 -9.57
CA LEU A 137 9.76 9.68 -10.91
C LEU A 137 10.16 8.30 -11.46
N THR A 138 9.83 7.23 -10.74
CA THR A 138 10.07 5.86 -11.20
C THR A 138 9.19 5.56 -12.41
N GLY A 139 9.82 5.06 -13.49
CA GLY A 139 9.13 4.75 -14.75
C GLY A 139 9.07 5.90 -15.76
N PHE A 140 9.44 7.12 -15.38
CA PHE A 140 9.53 8.24 -16.30
C PHE A 140 10.96 8.44 -16.82
N ALA A 141 11.10 8.77 -18.09
CA ALA A 141 12.38 9.09 -18.75
C ALA A 141 12.83 10.53 -18.38
N VAL A 142 13.01 10.78 -17.09
CA VAL A 142 13.56 12.07 -16.60
C VAL A 142 15.07 11.99 -16.47
N GLY A 143 15.77 13.04 -16.93
CA GLY A 143 17.23 13.12 -16.85
C GLY A 143 17.79 13.10 -15.43
N ASN A 144 19.07 12.78 -15.29
CA ASN A 144 19.75 12.74 -13.98
C ASN A 144 19.72 14.09 -13.26
N ASP A 145 19.63 15.20 -13.97
CA ASP A 145 19.61 16.55 -13.41
C ASP A 145 18.30 16.85 -12.66
N ILE A 146 17.20 16.18 -13.03
CA ILE A 146 15.91 16.32 -12.34
C ILE A 146 15.82 15.40 -11.11
N ARG A 147 16.63 14.33 -11.08
CA ARG A 147 16.63 13.35 -9.97
C ARG A 147 17.57 13.71 -8.82
N ARG A 148 18.42 14.72 -8.98
CA ARG A 148 19.35 15.24 -7.97
C ARG A 148 18.76 16.41 -7.22
#